data_629429f4e446147da42b80a3b8dfffc2
#
_entry.id   629429f4e446147da42b80a3b8dfffc2
#
_cell.length_a   1.000
_cell.length_b   1.000
_cell.length_c   1.000
_cell.angle_alpha   90.00
_cell.angle_beta   90.00
_cell.angle_gamma   90.00
#
_symmetry.space_group_name_H-M   'P 1'
#
loop_
_entity.id
_entity.type
_entity.pdbx_description
1 polymer ?
#
loop_
_entity_poly.entity_id
_entity_poly.type
_entity_poly.pdbx_seq_one_letter_code
_entity_poly.pdbx_strand_id
1 'polypeptide(L)'
;MSKEKDLILGHGDECDGIEEYDNALPAWWLGLFYFTIAWAVVYAVNYHFVANDSQAALYDAEMAAAAEQWPQQEITQVSAADITEDAVDAGKAVYDANCVACHGPNLEGGIGPNLKDSEWVHGGTLTDITRTITEGVPEKGMLTWGPILGPQKIAQVASFVYSAGGGVPDAAGTPEGEK
;
A
#
# COMPACT_ATOMS: atom_id res chain seq x y z
N MET A 1 -52.51 -20.47 32.23
CA MET A 1 -51.73 -19.87 31.14
C MET A 1 -52.62 -19.84 29.92
N SER A 2 -53.25 -18.69 29.63
CA SER A 2 -54.08 -18.48 28.44
C SER A 2 -53.18 -18.59 27.23
N LYS A 3 -53.45 -19.52 26.31
CA LYS A 3 -52.84 -19.51 24.98
C LYS A 3 -53.42 -18.28 24.27
N GLU A 4 -52.65 -17.21 24.27
CA GLU A 4 -52.86 -16.11 23.37
C GLU A 4 -52.85 -16.70 21.96
N LYS A 5 -53.87 -16.42 21.16
CA LYS A 5 -53.94 -16.92 19.80
C LYS A 5 -52.74 -16.34 19.05
N ASP A 6 -51.90 -17.23 18.53
CA ASP A 6 -50.81 -16.83 17.62
C ASP A 6 -51.43 -16.01 16.50
N LEU A 7 -51.03 -14.73 16.41
CA LEU A 7 -51.42 -13.82 15.32
C LEU A 7 -50.57 -14.14 14.11
N ILE A 8 -51.24 -14.31 12.97
CA ILE A 8 -50.55 -14.49 11.69
C ILE A 8 -50.17 -13.10 11.18
N LEU A 9 -48.90 -12.91 10.90
CA LEU A 9 -48.37 -11.71 10.24
C LEU A 9 -48.52 -11.84 8.72
N GLY A 10 -49.10 -10.80 8.11
CA GLY A 10 -49.30 -10.73 6.66
C GLY A 10 -50.61 -11.33 6.17
N HIS A 11 -50.92 -11.08 4.91
CA HIS A 11 -52.05 -11.69 4.21
C HIS A 11 -51.54 -12.88 3.40
N GLY A 12 -52.26 -14.02 3.41
CA GLY A 12 -51.84 -15.30 2.84
C GLY A 12 -51.50 -15.30 1.35
N ASP A 13 -51.77 -14.21 0.64
CA ASP A 13 -51.49 -13.98 -0.77
C ASP A 13 -50.22 -13.15 -1.02
N GLU A 14 -49.64 -12.52 0.02
CA GLU A 14 -48.44 -11.65 -0.14
C GLU A 14 -47.11 -12.42 0.07
N CYS A 15 -47.13 -13.60 0.67
CA CYS A 15 -45.92 -14.35 1.07
C CYS A 15 -45.87 -15.77 0.49
N ASP A 16 -46.21 -15.96 -0.79
CA ASP A 16 -46.15 -17.26 -1.49
C ASP A 16 -46.89 -18.41 -0.72
N GLY A 17 -47.89 -18.06 0.10
CA GLY A 17 -48.63 -19.01 0.92
C GLY A 17 -47.92 -19.46 2.21
N ILE A 18 -46.84 -18.82 2.59
CA ILE A 18 -46.12 -19.08 3.85
C ILE A 18 -46.74 -18.20 4.95
N GLU A 19 -47.27 -18.84 5.97
CA GLU A 19 -47.82 -18.17 7.15
C GLU A 19 -46.72 -18.00 8.20
N GLU A 20 -46.50 -16.76 8.67
CA GLU A 20 -45.59 -16.46 9.78
C GLU A 20 -46.42 -16.10 11.03
N TYR A 21 -45.99 -16.64 12.16
CA TYR A 21 -46.63 -16.35 13.45
C TYR A 21 -45.90 -15.21 14.16
N ASP A 22 -46.66 -14.25 14.68
CA ASP A 22 -46.12 -13.16 15.52
C ASP A 22 -45.87 -13.68 16.93
N ASN A 23 -44.73 -14.30 17.13
CA ASN A 23 -44.31 -14.79 18.43
C ASN A 23 -43.46 -13.71 19.13
N ALA A 24 -43.84 -13.37 20.35
CA ALA A 24 -43.05 -12.45 21.16
C ALA A 24 -41.65 -12.99 21.38
N LEU A 25 -40.66 -12.14 21.13
CA LEU A 25 -39.24 -12.48 21.35
C LEU A 25 -38.97 -12.82 22.83
N PRO A 26 -38.13 -13.82 23.10
CA PRO A 26 -37.76 -14.16 24.47
C PRO A 26 -37.19 -12.97 25.23
N ALA A 27 -37.58 -12.81 26.51
CA ALA A 27 -37.15 -11.68 27.34
C ALA A 27 -35.62 -11.56 27.45
N TRP A 28 -34.91 -12.70 27.49
CA TRP A 28 -33.44 -12.70 27.51
C TRP A 28 -32.87 -12.12 26.21
N TRP A 29 -33.48 -12.37 25.08
CA TRP A 29 -33.04 -11.85 23.77
C TRP A 29 -33.25 -10.34 23.74
N LEU A 30 -34.41 -9.82 24.14
CA LEU A 30 -34.65 -8.38 24.23
C LEU A 30 -33.71 -7.72 25.21
N GLY A 31 -33.42 -8.36 26.35
CA GLY A 31 -32.41 -7.87 27.29
C GLY A 31 -31.01 -7.72 26.68
N LEU A 32 -30.57 -8.74 25.95
CA LEU A 32 -29.30 -8.71 25.24
C LEU A 32 -29.28 -7.61 24.15
N PHE A 33 -30.37 -7.49 23.41
CA PHE A 33 -30.49 -6.47 22.34
C PHE A 33 -30.39 -5.05 22.90
N TYR A 34 -31.12 -4.72 23.97
CA TYR A 34 -31.02 -3.40 24.59
C TYR A 34 -29.65 -3.16 25.27
N PHE A 35 -29.06 -4.20 25.84
CA PHE A 35 -27.73 -4.13 26.39
C PHE A 35 -26.68 -3.77 25.30
N THR A 36 -26.74 -4.40 24.13
CA THR A 36 -25.82 -4.09 23.03
C THR A 36 -26.01 -2.69 22.48
N ILE A 37 -27.25 -2.17 22.45
CA ILE A 37 -27.50 -0.76 22.06
C ILE A 37 -26.88 0.20 23.09
N ALA A 38 -27.12 -0.03 24.38
CA ALA A 38 -26.53 0.81 25.43
C ALA A 38 -25.00 0.78 25.39
N TRP A 39 -24.44 -0.43 25.23
CA TRP A 39 -22.99 -0.60 25.06
C TRP A 39 -22.45 0.13 23.85
N ALA A 40 -23.12 0.04 22.69
CA ALA A 40 -22.71 0.72 21.46
C ALA A 40 -22.66 2.25 21.65
N VAL A 41 -23.62 2.83 22.35
CA VAL A 41 -23.62 4.26 22.67
C VAL A 41 -22.42 4.63 23.55
N VAL A 42 -22.21 3.87 24.64
CA VAL A 42 -21.06 4.09 25.55
C VAL A 42 -19.75 3.95 24.79
N TYR A 43 -19.63 2.91 23.98
CA TYR A 43 -18.44 2.68 23.16
C TYR A 43 -18.19 3.83 22.17
N ALA A 44 -19.22 4.25 21.43
CA ALA A 44 -19.10 5.35 20.47
C ALA A 44 -18.69 6.67 21.13
N VAL A 45 -19.28 7.00 22.26
CA VAL A 45 -18.89 8.21 23.03
C VAL A 45 -17.46 8.10 23.52
N ASN A 46 -17.06 6.97 24.09
CA ASN A 46 -15.71 6.78 24.58
C ASN A 46 -14.70 6.88 23.43
N TYR A 47 -14.92 6.14 22.33
CA TYR A 47 -14.01 6.08 21.19
C TYR A 47 -13.83 7.42 20.46
N HIS A 48 -14.94 8.16 20.24
CA HIS A 48 -14.88 9.39 19.43
C HIS A 48 -14.62 10.66 20.25
N PHE A 49 -14.96 10.70 21.52
CA PHE A 49 -14.93 11.94 22.29
C PHE A 49 -14.03 11.89 23.53
N VAL A 50 -13.77 10.71 24.12
CA VAL A 50 -12.99 10.59 25.35
C VAL A 50 -11.58 10.10 25.07
N ALA A 51 -11.44 8.93 24.46
CA ALA A 51 -10.15 8.30 24.21
C ALA A 51 -9.42 8.87 23.00
N ASN A 52 -10.16 9.44 22.04
CA ASN A 52 -9.63 9.91 20.75
C ASN A 52 -8.79 8.85 20.02
N ASP A 53 -9.12 7.58 20.24
CA ASP A 53 -8.43 6.40 19.68
C ASP A 53 -8.87 6.16 18.23
N SER A 54 -8.84 7.19 17.39
CA SER A 54 -9.12 6.98 15.98
C SER A 54 -8.05 6.07 15.37
N GLN A 55 -8.44 5.20 14.43
CA GLN A 55 -7.48 4.34 13.70
C GLN A 55 -6.33 5.15 13.09
N ALA A 56 -6.61 6.37 12.63
CA ALA A 56 -5.60 7.28 12.13
C ALA A 56 -4.60 7.68 13.22
N ALA A 57 -5.07 8.08 14.42
CA ALA A 57 -4.19 8.46 15.50
C ALA A 57 -3.32 7.30 16.02
N LEU A 58 -3.89 6.09 16.09
CA LEU A 58 -3.12 4.89 16.45
C LEU A 58 -2.08 4.55 15.39
N TYR A 59 -2.45 4.61 14.11
CA TYR A 59 -1.53 4.41 13.00
C TYR A 59 -0.39 5.43 13.02
N ASP A 60 -0.68 6.71 13.19
CA ASP A 60 0.33 7.76 13.25
C ASP A 60 1.29 7.55 14.44
N ALA A 61 0.77 7.13 15.60
CA ALA A 61 1.57 6.81 16.76
C ALA A 61 2.48 5.57 16.52
N GLU A 62 1.95 4.52 15.90
CA GLU A 62 2.74 3.34 15.54
C GLU A 62 3.82 3.67 14.50
N MET A 63 3.48 4.49 13.49
CA MET A 63 4.45 4.92 12.48
C MET A 63 5.55 5.81 13.08
N ALA A 64 5.21 6.68 14.03
CA ALA A 64 6.20 7.47 14.75
C ALA A 64 7.14 6.58 15.59
N ALA A 65 6.60 5.61 16.31
CA ALA A 65 7.40 4.65 17.07
C ALA A 65 8.27 3.76 16.17
N ALA A 66 7.74 3.34 15.01
CA ALA A 66 8.49 2.59 14.02
C ALA A 66 9.64 3.42 13.42
N ALA A 67 9.43 4.71 13.17
CA ALA A 67 10.47 5.60 12.66
C ALA A 67 11.62 5.80 13.67
N GLU A 68 11.34 5.76 14.97
CA GLU A 68 12.40 5.78 16.01
C GLU A 68 13.18 4.46 16.07
N GLN A 69 12.51 3.31 15.91
CA GLN A 69 13.16 1.99 15.96
C GLN A 69 13.92 1.68 14.67
N TRP A 70 13.37 2.09 13.56
CA TRP A 70 13.97 1.92 12.22
C TRP A 70 14.11 3.30 11.55
N PRO A 71 15.07 4.13 12.00
CA PRO A 71 15.31 5.39 11.34
C PRO A 71 15.51 5.11 9.85
N GLN A 72 14.68 5.73 9.04
CA GLN A 72 14.82 5.67 7.60
C GLN A 72 16.25 6.12 7.30
N GLN A 73 17.11 5.18 6.89
CA GLN A 73 18.40 5.56 6.36
C GLN A 73 18.08 6.45 5.15
N GLU A 74 18.32 7.75 5.29
CA GLU A 74 18.23 8.64 4.14
C GLU A 74 19.03 7.97 3.03
N ILE A 75 18.34 7.74 1.90
CA ILE A 75 19.03 7.25 0.71
C ILE A 75 20.03 8.33 0.41
N THR A 76 21.27 8.10 0.85
CA THR A 76 22.39 8.97 0.54
C THR A 76 22.32 9.16 -0.95
N GLN A 77 22.25 10.42 -1.40
CA GLN A 77 22.14 10.72 -2.82
C GLN A 77 23.27 9.99 -3.51
N VAL A 78 22.91 8.96 -4.26
CA VAL A 78 23.90 8.16 -5.00
C VAL A 78 24.48 9.08 -6.03
N SER A 79 25.76 9.41 -5.91
CA SER A 79 26.47 10.24 -6.88
C SER A 79 27.09 9.34 -7.94
N ALA A 80 27.35 9.89 -9.11
CA ALA A 80 28.07 9.17 -10.16
C ALA A 80 29.45 8.65 -9.71
N ALA A 81 30.01 9.24 -8.64
CA ALA A 81 31.26 8.79 -8.02
C ALA A 81 31.12 7.47 -7.23
N ASP A 82 29.90 7.11 -6.87
CA ASP A 82 29.60 5.88 -6.12
C ASP A 82 29.38 4.66 -7.04
N ILE A 83 29.40 4.86 -8.36
CA ILE A 83 29.28 3.79 -9.37
C ILE A 83 30.62 3.08 -9.49
N THR A 84 30.77 2.00 -8.75
CA THR A 84 31.91 1.08 -8.85
C THR A 84 31.51 -0.18 -9.61
N GLU A 85 32.48 -0.90 -10.20
CA GLU A 85 32.19 -2.19 -10.86
C GLU A 85 31.52 -3.17 -9.89
N ASP A 86 31.97 -3.23 -8.65
CA ASP A 86 31.37 -4.09 -7.60
C ASP A 86 29.91 -3.68 -7.31
N ALA A 87 29.60 -2.39 -7.31
CA ALA A 87 28.22 -1.89 -7.12
C ALA A 87 27.32 -2.25 -8.30
N VAL A 88 27.84 -2.18 -9.52
CA VAL A 88 27.11 -2.54 -10.74
C VAL A 88 26.83 -4.05 -10.77
N ASP A 89 27.82 -4.88 -10.45
CA ASP A 89 27.64 -6.35 -10.40
C ASP A 89 26.65 -6.77 -9.31
N ALA A 90 26.75 -6.18 -8.12
CA ALA A 90 25.78 -6.40 -7.06
C ALA A 90 24.38 -5.90 -7.47
N GLY A 91 24.31 -4.76 -8.16
CA GLY A 91 23.07 -4.20 -8.70
C GLY A 91 22.43 -5.12 -9.75
N LYS A 92 23.24 -5.74 -10.61
CA LYS A 92 22.75 -6.74 -11.56
C LYS A 92 22.09 -7.91 -10.87
N ALA A 93 22.66 -8.43 -9.79
CA ALA A 93 22.06 -9.52 -9.03
C ALA A 93 20.72 -9.11 -8.41
N VAL A 94 20.58 -7.88 -7.91
CA VAL A 94 19.32 -7.34 -7.41
C VAL A 94 18.29 -7.20 -8.53
N TYR A 95 18.71 -6.72 -9.71
CA TYR A 95 17.88 -6.58 -10.90
C TYR A 95 17.35 -7.93 -11.38
N ASP A 96 18.24 -8.91 -11.51
CA ASP A 96 17.87 -10.26 -11.97
C ASP A 96 16.84 -10.92 -11.05
N ALA A 97 16.90 -10.64 -9.77
CA ALA A 97 15.97 -11.21 -8.78
C ALA A 97 14.60 -10.51 -8.73
N ASN A 98 14.52 -9.21 -9.02
CA ASN A 98 13.33 -8.42 -8.70
C ASN A 98 12.73 -7.66 -9.89
N CYS A 99 13.50 -7.34 -10.92
CA CYS A 99 13.12 -6.39 -11.96
C CYS A 99 12.87 -7.03 -13.33
N VAL A 100 13.52 -8.16 -13.61
CA VAL A 100 13.48 -8.87 -14.90
C VAL A 100 12.06 -9.23 -15.34
N ALA A 101 11.19 -9.59 -14.39
CA ALA A 101 9.82 -9.99 -14.72
C ALA A 101 9.03 -8.90 -15.46
N CYS A 102 9.35 -7.64 -15.20
CA CYS A 102 8.67 -6.50 -15.84
C CYS A 102 9.53 -5.82 -16.90
N HIS A 103 10.84 -5.68 -16.65
CA HIS A 103 11.74 -4.88 -17.49
C HIS A 103 12.61 -5.72 -18.47
N GLY A 104 12.46 -7.04 -18.44
CA GLY A 104 13.23 -7.97 -19.27
C GLY A 104 14.66 -8.20 -18.78
N PRO A 105 15.31 -9.32 -19.16
CA PRO A 105 16.66 -9.66 -18.68
C PRO A 105 17.76 -8.77 -19.24
N ASN A 106 17.52 -8.07 -20.34
CA ASN A 106 18.47 -7.15 -20.97
C ASN A 106 17.99 -5.70 -20.94
N LEU A 107 17.11 -5.32 -20.00
CA LEU A 107 16.49 -4.01 -19.86
C LEU A 107 15.60 -3.59 -21.05
N GLU A 108 15.26 -4.51 -21.94
CA GLU A 108 14.49 -4.27 -23.16
C GLU A 108 13.02 -3.90 -22.94
N GLY A 109 12.55 -4.02 -21.71
CA GLY A 109 11.15 -3.81 -21.38
C GLY A 109 10.29 -5.06 -21.54
N GLY A 110 9.00 -4.90 -21.29
CA GLY A 110 7.99 -5.95 -21.37
C GLY A 110 6.68 -5.44 -20.80
N ILE A 111 6.33 -5.82 -19.57
CA ILE A 111 5.22 -5.23 -18.82
C ILE A 111 5.60 -3.79 -18.43
N GLY A 112 6.83 -3.61 -17.99
CA GLY A 112 7.43 -2.30 -17.70
C GLY A 112 8.10 -1.69 -18.94
N PRO A 113 8.47 -0.40 -18.88
CA PRO A 113 9.13 0.30 -19.97
C PRO A 113 10.52 -0.28 -20.25
N ASN A 114 11.00 -0.03 -21.47
CA ASN A 114 12.39 -0.24 -21.85
C ASN A 114 13.28 0.72 -21.04
N LEU A 115 14.35 0.18 -20.47
CA LEU A 115 15.32 0.94 -19.69
C LEU A 115 16.64 1.18 -20.43
N LYS A 116 16.67 0.83 -21.71
CA LYS A 116 17.85 0.94 -22.60
C LYS A 116 17.72 2.03 -23.65
N ASP A 117 16.51 2.54 -23.86
CA ASP A 117 16.28 3.60 -24.81
C ASP A 117 16.57 4.97 -24.19
N SER A 118 16.54 6.01 -25.03
CA SER A 118 16.78 7.40 -24.59
C SER A 118 15.52 8.09 -24.04
N GLU A 119 14.39 7.40 -23.97
CA GLU A 119 13.11 7.94 -23.55
C GLU A 119 12.80 7.61 -22.08
N TRP A 120 13.28 8.46 -21.19
CA TRP A 120 13.07 8.30 -19.75
C TRP A 120 11.79 9.01 -19.28
N VAL A 121 10.77 8.25 -18.97
CA VAL A 121 9.45 8.78 -18.53
C VAL A 121 9.55 9.55 -17.21
N HIS A 122 10.39 9.10 -16.29
CA HIS A 122 10.54 9.69 -14.94
C HIS A 122 11.92 10.32 -14.69
N GLY A 123 12.63 10.63 -15.76
CA GLY A 123 14.01 11.11 -15.70
C GLY A 123 15.03 9.97 -15.73
N GLY A 124 16.17 10.22 -16.39
CA GLY A 124 17.24 9.25 -16.63
C GLY A 124 18.52 9.53 -15.84
N THR A 125 18.51 10.51 -14.94
CA THR A 125 19.67 10.75 -14.06
C THR A 125 19.74 9.67 -12.99
N LEU A 126 20.91 9.44 -12.42
CA LEU A 126 21.08 8.46 -11.35
C LEU A 126 20.16 8.76 -10.16
N THR A 127 19.98 10.03 -9.85
CA THR A 127 19.06 10.51 -8.81
C THR A 127 17.60 10.18 -9.14
N ASP A 128 17.16 10.41 -10.39
CA ASP A 128 15.79 10.12 -10.82
C ASP A 128 15.51 8.62 -10.82
N ILE A 129 16.45 7.81 -11.31
CA ILE A 129 16.37 6.36 -11.31
C ILE A 129 16.27 5.85 -9.87
N THR A 130 17.12 6.35 -8.98
CA THR A 130 17.11 5.98 -7.55
C THR A 130 15.79 6.35 -6.90
N ARG A 131 15.28 7.55 -7.14
CA ARG A 131 13.97 8.00 -6.65
C ARG A 131 12.84 7.12 -7.18
N THR A 132 12.81 6.90 -8.49
CA THR A 132 11.76 6.09 -9.13
C THR A 132 11.74 4.65 -8.61
N ILE A 133 12.88 4.03 -8.37
CA ILE A 133 12.96 2.70 -7.76
C ILE A 133 12.46 2.75 -6.30
N THR A 134 12.87 3.78 -5.56
CA THR A 134 12.52 3.92 -4.14
C THR A 134 11.03 4.08 -3.93
N GLU A 135 10.43 5.03 -4.65
CA GLU A 135 9.02 5.41 -4.51
C GLU A 135 8.08 4.48 -5.29
N GLY A 136 8.60 3.86 -6.35
CA GLY A 136 7.81 3.11 -7.30
C GLY A 136 6.91 4.00 -8.15
N VAL A 137 6.09 3.37 -8.98
CA VAL A 137 5.01 4.01 -9.74
C VAL A 137 3.75 3.13 -9.60
N PRO A 138 3.09 3.17 -8.43
CA PRO A 138 1.97 2.27 -8.12
C PRO A 138 0.83 2.35 -9.13
N GLU A 139 0.58 3.53 -9.68
CA GLU A 139 -0.45 3.77 -10.72
C GLU A 139 -0.19 2.99 -12.01
N LYS A 140 1.08 2.65 -12.28
CA LYS A 140 1.52 1.87 -13.43
C LYS A 140 1.90 0.43 -13.06
N GLY A 141 1.73 0.05 -11.81
CA GLY A 141 2.00 -1.30 -11.30
C GLY A 141 3.44 -1.54 -10.83
N MET A 142 4.30 -0.53 -10.80
CA MET A 142 5.64 -0.64 -10.22
C MET A 142 5.56 -0.44 -8.71
N LEU A 143 6.02 -1.44 -7.96
CA LEU A 143 6.02 -1.42 -6.49
C LEU A 143 6.99 -0.37 -5.92
N THR A 144 6.69 0.13 -4.73
CA THR A 144 7.61 0.92 -3.92
C THR A 144 8.69 0.01 -3.34
N TRP A 145 9.90 0.08 -3.86
CA TRP A 145 10.99 -0.82 -3.47
C TRP A 145 11.78 -0.34 -2.25
N GLY A 146 11.62 0.93 -1.86
CA GLY A 146 12.32 1.52 -0.71
C GLY A 146 12.29 0.66 0.54
N PRO A 147 11.12 0.31 1.08
CA PRO A 147 10.97 -0.51 2.27
C PRO A 147 11.42 -1.97 2.10
N ILE A 148 11.45 -2.47 0.86
CA ILE A 148 11.71 -3.88 0.54
C ILE A 148 13.22 -4.14 0.41
N LEU A 149 13.89 -3.31 -0.36
CA LEU A 149 15.32 -3.50 -0.70
C LEU A 149 16.26 -2.74 0.23
N GLY A 150 15.80 -1.62 0.76
CA GLY A 150 16.63 -0.70 1.53
C GLY A 150 17.62 0.10 0.68
N PRO A 151 18.23 1.15 1.26
CA PRO A 151 18.98 2.16 0.50
C PRO A 151 20.20 1.59 -0.25
N GLN A 152 20.91 0.65 0.35
CA GLN A 152 22.12 0.09 -0.26
C GLN A 152 21.82 -0.70 -1.54
N LYS A 153 20.81 -1.60 -1.52
CA LYS A 153 20.46 -2.37 -2.72
C LYS A 153 19.83 -1.51 -3.79
N ILE A 154 19.08 -0.46 -3.38
CA ILE A 154 18.53 0.53 -4.33
C ILE A 154 19.66 1.28 -5.03
N ALA A 155 20.65 1.74 -4.29
CA ALA A 155 21.83 2.39 -4.88
C ALA A 155 22.56 1.48 -5.86
N GLN A 156 22.74 0.21 -5.51
CA GLN A 156 23.37 -0.79 -6.38
C GLN A 156 22.57 -1.04 -7.66
N VAL A 157 21.26 -1.30 -7.55
CA VAL A 157 20.43 -1.56 -8.75
C VAL A 157 20.26 -0.32 -9.60
N ALA A 158 20.18 0.88 -9.00
CA ALA A 158 20.18 2.14 -9.74
C ALA A 158 21.49 2.34 -10.52
N SER A 159 22.64 2.03 -9.91
CA SER A 159 23.94 2.08 -10.59
C SER A 159 24.01 1.11 -11.77
N PHE A 160 23.49 -0.10 -11.62
CA PHE A 160 23.40 -1.06 -12.72
C PHE A 160 22.51 -0.54 -13.86
N VAL A 161 21.27 -0.11 -13.55
CA VAL A 161 20.33 0.41 -14.55
C VAL A 161 20.91 1.64 -15.26
N TYR A 162 21.53 2.56 -14.51
CA TYR A 162 22.18 3.75 -15.07
C TYR A 162 23.31 3.37 -16.04
N SER A 163 24.18 2.45 -15.64
CA SER A 163 25.36 2.05 -16.44
C SER A 163 24.98 1.23 -17.66
N ALA A 164 24.04 0.29 -17.52
CA ALA A 164 23.64 -0.63 -18.57
C ALA A 164 22.52 -0.10 -19.47
N GLY A 165 21.69 0.81 -18.93
CA GLY A 165 20.53 1.39 -19.61
C GLY A 165 20.82 2.67 -20.39
N GLY A 166 22.03 3.23 -20.27
CA GLY A 166 22.36 4.50 -20.93
C GLY A 166 21.78 5.71 -20.23
N GLY A 167 21.87 5.75 -18.91
CA GLY A 167 21.40 6.87 -18.08
C GLY A 167 21.97 8.23 -18.52
N VAL A 168 21.24 9.28 -18.22
CA VAL A 168 21.57 10.66 -18.63
C VAL A 168 22.41 11.32 -17.53
N PRO A 169 23.51 12.01 -17.85
CA PRO A 169 24.31 12.76 -16.86
C PRO A 169 23.45 13.80 -16.11
N ASP A 170 23.71 13.98 -14.81
CA ASP A 170 22.97 14.92 -13.94
C ASP A 170 22.98 16.39 -14.40
N ALA A 171 23.88 16.76 -15.36
CA ALA A 171 23.93 18.09 -15.94
C ALA A 171 22.89 18.38 -17.03
N ALA A 172 22.20 17.38 -17.55
CA ALA A 172 21.07 17.53 -18.46
C ALA A 172 19.82 17.72 -17.61
N GLY A 173 19.40 18.96 -17.41
CA GLY A 173 18.27 19.31 -16.55
C GLY A 173 17.08 18.38 -16.77
N THR A 174 16.52 17.93 -15.67
CA THR A 174 15.31 17.11 -15.58
C THR A 174 14.23 17.71 -16.47
N PRO A 175 13.62 16.96 -17.40
CA PRO A 175 12.36 17.38 -17.97
C PRO A 175 11.35 17.34 -16.84
N GLU A 176 10.92 18.52 -16.36
CA GLU A 176 9.77 18.62 -15.45
C GLU A 176 8.59 17.97 -16.17
N GLY A 177 8.12 16.85 -15.58
CA GLY A 177 7.00 16.10 -16.10
C GLY A 177 5.81 17.00 -16.28
N GLU A 178 5.46 17.28 -17.52
CA GLU A 178 4.19 17.87 -17.87
C GLU A 178 3.07 16.88 -17.55
N LYS A 179 2.09 17.38 -16.85
CA LYS A 179 0.89 16.83 -16.19
C LYS A 179 0.04 15.87 -17.03
#